data_f54889b403cbb5041cc98f6e42d26036
#
_entry.id   f54889b403cbb5041cc98f6e42d26036
#
_cell.length_a   1.000
_cell.length_b   1.000
_cell.length_c   1.000
_cell.angle_alpha   90.00
_cell.angle_beta   90.00
_cell.angle_gamma   90.00
#
_symmetry.space_group_name_H-M   'P 1'
#
loop_
_entity.id
_entity.type
_entity.pdbx_description
1 polymer ?
#
loop_
_entity_poly.entity_id
_entity_poly.type
_entity_poly.pdbx_seq_one_letter_code
_entity_poly.pdbx_strand_id
1 'polypeptide(L)'
;MNQYRILIQAPDRAGLVYKAAKIFYGHGLNIISNNEFVDNANHQFFMRTVVAGNIDVPLLYGKLVDEMPQDTLVTIKPPHKKNIVLMATKEAHVLGDILIRYQEGLLDANILGILSNHNVLFPLCSHFDIPYYHISADHISREEHEAQIIHILKQFDFIDYIVLAKYMRILTPNFTQQYQGKIINIHHSFLPAFIGANPYKQAYDRGVKIIGATAHFVNENLDEGPIIEQDVIHVDHAYDWQSMQQYGRDVEKVVLARALKLALEDRIFVYGNKTVIF
;
A
#
# COMPACT_ATOMS: atom_id res chain seq x y z
N MET A 1 14.59 6.74 22.26
CA MET A 1 15.36 7.33 21.13
C MET A 1 14.46 7.29 19.90
N ASN A 2 14.35 8.39 19.17
CA ASN A 2 13.59 8.42 17.94
C ASN A 2 14.26 7.53 16.88
N GLN A 3 13.48 6.78 16.14
CA GLN A 3 13.95 5.95 15.03
C GLN A 3 13.46 6.53 13.71
N TYR A 4 14.35 6.78 12.79
CA TYR A 4 14.03 7.27 11.45
C TYR A 4 14.32 6.19 10.42
N ARG A 5 13.49 6.14 9.38
CA ARG A 5 13.70 5.25 8.23
C ARG A 5 14.25 6.08 7.08
N ILE A 6 15.41 5.69 6.59
CA ILE A 6 16.09 6.37 5.48
C ILE A 6 16.08 5.43 4.29
N LEU A 7 15.48 5.90 3.21
CA LEU A 7 15.31 5.19 1.96
C LEU A 7 16.19 5.86 0.92
N ILE A 8 17.07 5.10 0.28
CA ILE A 8 17.97 5.59 -0.78
C ILE A 8 17.76 4.72 -2.01
N GLN A 9 17.47 5.34 -3.13
CA GLN A 9 17.48 4.73 -4.45
C GLN A 9 18.46 5.51 -5.32
N ALA A 10 19.43 4.82 -5.92
CA ALA A 10 20.52 5.45 -6.65
C ALA A 10 20.96 4.60 -7.86
N PRO A 11 21.61 5.20 -8.87
CA PRO A 11 22.42 4.43 -9.80
C PRO A 11 23.49 3.63 -9.04
N ASP A 12 23.62 2.32 -9.34
CA ASP A 12 24.55 1.44 -8.61
C ASP A 12 25.99 1.83 -8.85
N ARG A 13 26.74 1.95 -7.75
CA ARG A 13 28.21 2.20 -7.75
C ARG A 13 28.84 1.62 -6.49
N ALA A 14 30.12 1.29 -6.58
CA ALA A 14 30.88 0.85 -5.44
C ALA A 14 30.94 1.93 -4.34
N GLY A 15 30.77 1.52 -3.09
CA GLY A 15 30.94 2.37 -1.90
C GLY A 15 29.69 3.12 -1.43
N LEU A 16 28.51 2.92 -1.97
CA LEU A 16 27.27 3.62 -1.56
C LEU A 16 26.94 3.35 -0.08
N VAL A 17 26.99 2.10 0.36
CA VAL A 17 26.75 1.72 1.76
C VAL A 17 27.76 2.39 2.69
N TYR A 18 29.03 2.41 2.31
CA TYR A 18 30.08 3.09 3.09
C TYR A 18 29.82 4.59 3.23
N LYS A 19 29.46 5.26 2.14
CA LYS A 19 29.16 6.70 2.17
C LYS A 19 27.98 7.00 3.10
N ALA A 20 26.90 6.26 2.98
CA ALA A 20 25.72 6.42 3.85
C ALA A 20 26.11 6.16 5.33
N ALA A 21 26.78 5.05 5.63
CA ALA A 21 27.18 4.71 7.00
C ALA A 21 28.13 5.74 7.60
N LYS A 22 29.08 6.28 6.82
CA LYS A 22 29.97 7.36 7.24
C LYS A 22 29.19 8.63 7.62
N ILE A 23 28.18 8.99 6.84
CA ILE A 23 27.33 10.14 7.13
C ILE A 23 26.53 9.89 8.41
N PHE A 24 25.90 8.72 8.57
CA PHE A 24 25.18 8.38 9.80
C PHE A 24 26.08 8.44 11.04
N TYR A 25 27.26 7.87 10.96
CA TYR A 25 28.24 7.93 12.03
C TYR A 25 28.64 9.37 12.37
N GLY A 26 28.93 10.20 11.36
CA GLY A 26 29.30 11.61 11.53
C GLY A 26 28.19 12.48 12.17
N HIS A 27 26.95 12.02 12.12
CA HIS A 27 25.81 12.65 12.78
C HIS A 27 25.44 12.00 14.12
N GLY A 28 26.28 11.08 14.63
CA GLY A 28 26.06 10.40 15.91
C GLY A 28 24.87 9.44 15.89
N LEU A 29 24.48 8.94 14.71
CA LEU A 29 23.34 8.03 14.56
C LEU A 29 23.78 6.58 14.69
N ASN A 30 22.99 5.78 15.42
CA ASN A 30 23.17 4.34 15.50
C ASN A 30 22.31 3.64 14.45
N ILE A 31 22.91 2.78 13.62
CA ILE A 31 22.19 1.93 12.66
C ILE A 31 21.57 0.77 13.43
N ILE A 32 20.23 0.67 13.40
CA ILE A 32 19.45 -0.41 14.03
C ILE A 32 19.27 -1.56 13.06
N SER A 33 18.96 -1.26 11.78
CA SER A 33 18.90 -2.24 10.71
C SER A 33 19.28 -1.60 9.39
N ASN A 34 19.87 -2.39 8.51
CA ASN A 34 20.23 -1.99 7.17
C ASN A 34 19.92 -3.13 6.21
N ASN A 35 19.22 -2.81 5.12
CA ASN A 35 18.92 -3.73 4.05
C ASN A 35 19.27 -3.05 2.74
N GLU A 36 19.91 -3.77 1.83
CA GLU A 36 20.27 -3.29 0.51
C GLU A 36 19.99 -4.33 -0.56
N PHE A 37 19.72 -3.85 -1.76
CA PHE A 37 19.52 -4.66 -2.95
C PHE A 37 20.04 -3.92 -4.19
N VAL A 38 20.66 -4.67 -5.11
CA VAL A 38 21.09 -4.16 -6.42
C VAL A 38 20.28 -4.87 -7.50
N ASP A 39 19.51 -4.12 -8.26
CA ASP A 39 18.95 -4.58 -9.53
C ASP A 39 20.05 -4.50 -10.61
N ASN A 40 20.73 -5.61 -10.83
CA ASN A 40 21.83 -5.70 -11.79
C ASN A 40 21.38 -5.42 -13.25
N ALA A 41 20.13 -5.75 -13.60
CA ALA A 41 19.61 -5.54 -14.94
C ALA A 41 19.42 -4.05 -15.27
N ASN A 42 19.06 -3.26 -14.29
CA ASN A 42 18.80 -1.84 -14.44
C ASN A 42 19.87 -0.95 -13.80
N HIS A 43 20.93 -1.54 -13.24
CA HIS A 43 21.99 -0.83 -12.53
C HIS A 43 21.47 0.11 -11.45
N GLN A 44 20.49 -0.36 -10.66
CA GLN A 44 19.86 0.42 -9.59
C GLN A 44 20.17 -0.19 -8.24
N PHE A 45 20.56 0.68 -7.31
CA PHE A 45 20.80 0.36 -5.90
C PHE A 45 19.64 0.86 -5.06
N PHE A 46 19.19 0.02 -4.12
CA PHE A 46 18.17 0.34 -3.14
C PHE A 46 18.71 0.05 -1.74
N MET A 47 18.50 0.98 -0.82
CA MET A 47 18.90 0.80 0.57
C MET A 47 17.84 1.36 1.51
N ARG A 48 17.45 0.57 2.49
CA ARG A 48 16.59 0.97 3.59
C ARG A 48 17.35 0.82 4.90
N THR A 49 17.57 1.93 5.59
CA THR A 49 18.25 1.96 6.89
C THR A 49 17.33 2.51 7.95
N VAL A 50 17.26 1.84 9.10
CA VAL A 50 16.65 2.37 10.32
C VAL A 50 17.77 2.88 11.21
N VAL A 51 17.72 4.16 11.55
CA VAL A 51 18.71 4.79 12.44
C VAL A 51 18.02 5.32 13.68
N ALA A 52 18.74 5.27 14.81
CA ALA A 52 18.31 5.86 16.09
C ALA A 52 19.19 7.04 16.46
N GLY A 53 18.59 8.13 16.89
CA GLY A 53 19.28 9.33 17.32
C GLY A 53 18.44 10.59 17.19
N ASN A 54 19.05 11.74 17.42
CA ASN A 54 18.46 13.03 17.14
C ASN A 54 18.94 13.50 15.77
N ILE A 55 18.03 13.78 14.88
CA ILE A 55 18.31 14.15 13.49
C ILE A 55 17.85 15.58 13.21
N ASP A 56 18.77 16.37 12.66
CA ASP A 56 18.41 17.52 11.84
C ASP A 56 18.13 16.99 10.43
N VAL A 57 16.84 16.81 10.10
CA VAL A 57 16.43 16.17 8.83
C VAL A 57 16.92 16.95 7.61
N PRO A 58 16.80 18.27 7.49
CA PRO A 58 17.36 19.05 6.39
C PRO A 58 18.86 18.88 6.21
N LEU A 59 19.61 18.94 7.30
CA LEU A 59 21.07 18.80 7.26
C LEU A 59 21.49 17.39 6.82
N LEU A 60 20.88 16.35 7.37
CA LEU A 60 21.18 14.96 7.00
C LEU A 60 20.80 14.69 5.54
N TYR A 61 19.65 15.18 5.09
CA TYR A 61 19.21 15.06 3.70
C TYR A 61 20.23 15.70 2.74
N GLY A 62 20.63 16.95 2.99
CA GLY A 62 21.62 17.65 2.16
C GLY A 62 22.95 16.87 2.07
N LYS A 63 23.47 16.37 3.19
CA LYS A 63 24.70 15.57 3.20
C LYS A 63 24.57 14.27 2.41
N LEU A 64 23.42 13.58 2.51
CA LEU A 64 23.20 12.36 1.73
C LEU A 64 23.14 12.66 0.23
N VAL A 65 22.41 13.71 -0.18
CA VAL A 65 22.33 14.10 -1.61
C VAL A 65 23.68 14.52 -2.15
N ASP A 66 24.47 15.29 -1.41
CA ASP A 66 25.78 15.79 -1.85
C ASP A 66 26.82 14.67 -2.08
N GLU A 67 26.77 13.63 -1.25
CA GLU A 67 27.77 12.53 -1.30
C GLU A 67 27.35 11.37 -2.21
N MET A 68 26.05 11.27 -2.53
CA MET A 68 25.54 10.20 -3.39
C MET A 68 25.69 10.54 -4.89
N PRO A 69 25.55 9.57 -5.80
CA PRO A 69 25.49 9.84 -7.23
C PRO A 69 24.39 10.84 -7.60
N GLN A 70 24.59 11.54 -8.72
CA GLN A 70 23.50 12.31 -9.35
C GLN A 70 22.29 11.38 -9.59
N ASP A 71 21.08 11.92 -9.54
CA ASP A 71 19.80 11.20 -9.68
C ASP A 71 19.47 10.24 -8.52
N THR A 72 20.15 10.40 -7.36
CA THR A 72 19.78 9.67 -6.15
C THR A 72 18.51 10.24 -5.53
N LEU A 73 17.55 9.37 -5.24
CA LEU A 73 16.37 9.69 -4.46
C LEU A 73 16.62 9.33 -3.01
N VAL A 74 16.55 10.31 -2.13
CA VAL A 74 16.66 10.13 -0.68
C VAL A 74 15.33 10.48 -0.04
N THR A 75 14.82 9.62 0.83
CA THR A 75 13.63 9.91 1.65
C THR A 75 13.94 9.62 3.10
N ILE A 76 13.71 10.58 3.98
CA ILE A 76 13.85 10.43 5.43
C ILE A 76 12.45 10.45 6.04
N LYS A 77 12.02 9.35 6.61
CA LYS A 77 10.72 9.18 7.25
C LYS A 77 10.86 9.31 8.76
N PRO A 78 10.20 10.29 9.38
CA PRO A 78 10.18 10.44 10.84
C PRO A 78 9.39 9.31 11.52
N PRO A 79 9.58 9.12 12.84
CA PRO A 79 8.86 8.11 13.61
C PRO A 79 7.45 8.60 13.95
N HIS A 80 6.52 8.43 13.03
CA HIS A 80 5.10 8.68 13.29
C HIS A 80 4.25 7.52 12.76
N LYS A 81 3.11 7.30 13.40
CA LYS A 81 2.11 6.39 12.86
C LYS A 81 1.56 6.96 11.57
N LYS A 82 1.45 6.10 10.57
CA LYS A 82 0.89 6.48 9.26
C LYS A 82 -0.61 6.73 9.38
N ASN A 83 -1.07 7.78 8.74
CA ASN A 83 -2.48 8.11 8.62
C ASN A 83 -3.07 7.45 7.38
N ILE A 84 -4.07 6.60 7.55
CA ILE A 84 -4.73 5.92 6.44
C ILE A 84 -6.22 6.22 6.40
N VAL A 85 -6.78 6.19 5.20
CA VAL A 85 -8.22 6.24 4.96
C VAL A 85 -8.62 4.94 4.29
N LEU A 86 -9.72 4.33 4.74
CA LEU A 86 -10.26 3.11 4.16
C LEU A 86 -11.41 3.44 3.22
N MET A 87 -11.45 2.81 2.05
CA MET A 87 -12.58 2.90 1.13
C MET A 87 -13.15 1.51 0.87
N ALA A 88 -14.47 1.36 0.99
CA ALA A 88 -15.14 0.08 0.82
C ALA A 88 -16.49 0.24 0.09
N THR A 89 -17.06 -0.86 -0.42
CA THR A 89 -18.38 -0.86 -1.06
C THR A 89 -19.41 -1.64 -0.22
N LYS A 90 -19.50 -2.95 -0.39
CA LYS A 90 -20.52 -3.79 0.28
C LYS A 90 -19.92 -4.99 1.02
N GLU A 91 -18.76 -5.48 0.58
CA GLU A 91 -18.13 -6.67 1.13
C GLU A 91 -17.35 -6.34 2.40
N ALA A 92 -17.69 -7.04 3.50
CA ALA A 92 -17.18 -6.74 4.82
C ALA A 92 -15.84 -7.42 5.17
N HIS A 93 -15.48 -8.51 4.47
CA HIS A 93 -14.42 -9.42 4.91
C HIS A 93 -13.05 -8.75 5.02
N VAL A 94 -12.64 -7.96 4.02
CA VAL A 94 -11.35 -7.26 4.04
C VAL A 94 -11.37 -6.10 5.01
N LEU A 95 -12.42 -5.26 4.95
CA LEU A 95 -12.57 -4.12 5.86
C LEU A 95 -12.61 -4.59 7.32
N GLY A 96 -13.42 -5.62 7.62
CA GLY A 96 -13.54 -6.19 8.97
C GLY A 96 -12.21 -6.74 9.49
N ASP A 97 -11.42 -7.44 8.68
CA ASP A 97 -10.08 -7.92 9.07
C ASP A 97 -9.15 -6.75 9.44
N ILE A 98 -9.15 -5.67 8.65
CA ILE A 98 -8.35 -4.47 8.95
C ILE A 98 -8.79 -3.82 10.27
N LEU A 99 -10.09 -3.68 10.49
CA LEU A 99 -10.65 -3.06 11.70
C LEU A 99 -10.33 -3.87 12.95
N ILE A 100 -10.44 -5.21 12.87
CA ILE A 100 -10.06 -6.10 13.97
C ILE A 100 -8.56 -5.98 14.27
N ARG A 101 -7.69 -6.03 13.25
CA ARG A 101 -6.24 -5.85 13.44
C ARG A 101 -5.89 -4.49 14.03
N TYR A 102 -6.61 -3.46 13.64
CA TYR A 102 -6.45 -2.11 14.21
C TYR A 102 -6.80 -2.09 15.70
N GLN A 103 -7.94 -2.64 16.08
CA GLN A 103 -8.40 -2.72 17.47
C GLN A 103 -7.45 -3.54 18.35
N GLU A 104 -6.92 -4.65 17.83
CA GLU A 104 -5.95 -5.51 18.52
C GLU A 104 -4.51 -4.93 18.53
N GLY A 105 -4.28 -3.76 17.95
CA GLY A 105 -2.95 -3.14 17.89
C GLY A 105 -1.97 -3.85 16.93
N LEU A 106 -2.46 -4.70 16.04
CA LEU A 106 -1.67 -5.41 15.04
C LEU A 106 -1.43 -4.59 13.76
N LEU A 107 -2.11 -3.46 13.61
CA LEU A 107 -1.94 -2.50 12.52
C LEU A 107 -1.46 -1.16 13.09
N ASP A 108 -0.18 -0.85 12.89
CA ASP A 108 0.43 0.38 13.42
C ASP A 108 0.12 1.59 12.52
N ALA A 109 -1.14 2.00 12.51
CA ALA A 109 -1.64 3.14 11.74
C ALA A 109 -2.71 3.90 12.52
N ASN A 110 -2.99 5.13 12.10
CA ASN A 110 -4.18 5.89 12.49
C ASN A 110 -5.20 5.77 11.35
N ILE A 111 -6.37 5.21 11.60
CA ILE A 111 -7.46 5.19 10.62
C ILE A 111 -8.26 6.49 10.79
N LEU A 112 -8.13 7.41 9.84
CA LEU A 112 -8.77 8.73 9.89
C LEU A 112 -10.27 8.67 9.58
N GLY A 113 -10.67 7.69 8.78
CA GLY A 113 -12.08 7.50 8.41
C GLY A 113 -12.27 6.35 7.43
N ILE A 114 -13.54 5.95 7.31
CA ILE A 114 -14.01 4.93 6.37
C ILE A 114 -14.98 5.61 5.42
N LEU A 115 -14.70 5.56 4.12
CA LEU A 115 -15.55 6.11 3.07
C LEU A 115 -16.23 4.97 2.31
N SER A 116 -17.52 5.05 2.10
CA SER A 116 -18.25 4.04 1.35
C SER A 116 -19.37 4.65 0.50
N ASN A 117 -19.56 4.09 -0.69
CA ASN A 117 -20.67 4.46 -1.56
C ASN A 117 -21.99 3.74 -1.22
N HIS A 118 -21.99 2.89 -0.18
CA HIS A 118 -23.17 2.25 0.37
C HIS A 118 -23.16 2.29 1.89
N ASN A 119 -24.33 2.30 2.50
CA ASN A 119 -24.45 2.34 3.97
C ASN A 119 -24.48 0.94 4.65
N VAL A 120 -24.35 -0.13 3.86
CA VAL A 120 -24.51 -1.51 4.35
C VAL A 120 -23.44 -1.93 5.36
N LEU A 121 -22.27 -1.30 5.33
CA LEU A 121 -21.16 -1.59 6.25
C LEU A 121 -21.17 -0.71 7.52
N PHE A 122 -22.04 0.29 7.60
CA PHE A 122 -22.14 1.18 8.76
C PHE A 122 -22.35 0.43 10.08
N PRO A 123 -23.26 -0.57 10.19
CA PRO A 123 -23.46 -1.30 11.46
C PRO A 123 -22.20 -2.00 11.94
N LEU A 124 -21.37 -2.54 11.03
CA LEU A 124 -20.08 -3.13 11.40
C LEU A 124 -19.10 -2.05 11.87
N CYS A 125 -18.96 -0.98 11.08
CA CYS A 125 -17.97 0.07 11.33
C CYS A 125 -18.25 0.86 12.60
N SER A 126 -19.51 1.03 13.00
CA SER A 126 -19.92 1.77 14.20
C SER A 126 -19.40 1.19 15.52
N HIS A 127 -18.86 -0.04 15.52
CA HIS A 127 -18.27 -0.65 16.71
C HIS A 127 -16.80 -0.27 16.96
N PHE A 128 -16.18 0.50 16.03
CA PHE A 128 -14.74 0.74 16.07
C PHE A 128 -14.34 2.21 16.36
N ASP A 129 -15.29 3.07 16.71
CA ASP A 129 -15.06 4.50 16.99
C ASP A 129 -14.30 5.25 15.87
N ILE A 130 -14.46 4.82 14.61
CA ILE A 130 -13.86 5.43 13.43
C ILE A 130 -14.95 6.17 12.66
N PRO A 131 -14.72 7.44 12.23
CA PRO A 131 -15.67 8.19 11.44
C PRO A 131 -16.04 7.43 10.15
N TYR A 132 -17.34 7.28 9.89
CA TYR A 132 -17.85 6.65 8.68
C TYR A 132 -18.57 7.66 7.81
N TYR A 133 -18.16 7.77 6.55
CA TYR A 133 -18.71 8.70 5.57
C TYR A 133 -19.43 7.91 4.47
N HIS A 134 -20.75 8.01 4.45
CA HIS A 134 -21.55 7.47 3.36
C HIS A 134 -21.67 8.53 2.25
N ILE A 135 -21.09 8.26 1.10
CA ILE A 135 -21.10 9.13 -0.08
C ILE A 135 -21.77 8.33 -1.20
N SER A 136 -23.11 8.49 -1.36
CA SER A 136 -23.85 7.77 -2.39
C SER A 136 -23.36 8.14 -3.80
N ALA A 137 -23.26 7.13 -4.64
CA ALA A 137 -22.95 7.30 -6.06
C ALA A 137 -24.22 7.24 -6.95
N ASP A 138 -25.40 7.22 -6.33
CA ASP A 138 -26.66 7.10 -7.04
C ASP A 138 -27.00 8.39 -7.78
N HIS A 139 -27.34 8.26 -9.06
CA HIS A 139 -27.77 9.36 -9.92
C HIS A 139 -26.78 10.52 -10.13
N ILE A 140 -25.48 10.30 -9.82
CA ILE A 140 -24.40 11.27 -10.07
C ILE A 140 -23.30 10.64 -10.94
N SER A 141 -22.56 11.48 -11.66
CA SER A 141 -21.40 11.06 -12.43
C SER A 141 -20.28 10.54 -11.53
N ARG A 142 -19.31 9.86 -12.12
CA ARG A 142 -18.12 9.39 -11.39
C ARG A 142 -17.32 10.57 -10.85
N GLU A 143 -17.17 11.60 -11.64
CA GLU A 143 -16.44 12.83 -11.33
C GLU A 143 -17.09 13.59 -10.17
N GLU A 144 -18.42 13.72 -10.17
CA GLU A 144 -19.17 14.34 -9.07
C GLU A 144 -19.05 13.54 -7.77
N HIS A 145 -19.12 12.21 -7.85
CA HIS A 145 -18.94 11.35 -6.70
C HIS A 145 -17.51 11.48 -6.12
N GLU A 146 -16.49 11.46 -6.97
CA GLU A 146 -15.11 11.61 -6.54
C GLU A 146 -14.81 13.01 -6.00
N ALA A 147 -15.46 14.06 -6.52
CA ALA A 147 -15.36 15.41 -5.96
C ALA A 147 -15.84 15.47 -4.50
N GLN A 148 -16.91 14.76 -4.16
CA GLN A 148 -17.41 14.64 -2.79
C GLN A 148 -16.42 13.86 -1.91
N ILE A 149 -15.84 12.76 -2.41
CA ILE A 149 -14.78 12.02 -1.72
C ILE A 149 -13.58 12.91 -1.44
N ILE A 150 -13.07 13.62 -2.46
CA ILE A 150 -11.93 14.53 -2.33
C ILE A 150 -12.23 15.65 -1.32
N HIS A 151 -13.46 16.15 -1.27
CA HIS A 151 -13.87 17.14 -0.29
C HIS A 151 -13.72 16.61 1.15
N ILE A 152 -14.09 15.36 1.41
CA ILE A 152 -13.88 14.73 2.73
C ILE A 152 -12.37 14.51 2.99
N LEU A 153 -11.65 13.96 2.01
CA LEU A 153 -10.21 13.68 2.15
C LEU A 153 -9.39 14.95 2.47
N LYS A 154 -9.79 16.10 1.94
CA LYS A 154 -9.16 17.41 2.23
C LYS A 154 -9.41 17.94 3.64
N GLN A 155 -10.32 17.34 4.40
CA GLN A 155 -10.52 17.70 5.81
C GLN A 155 -9.46 17.09 6.73
N PHE A 156 -8.71 16.11 6.25
CA PHE A 156 -7.59 15.50 6.97
C PHE A 156 -6.30 16.25 6.64
N ASP A 157 -5.53 16.63 7.64
CA ASP A 157 -4.29 17.40 7.47
C ASP A 157 -3.27 16.67 6.58
N PHE A 158 -3.16 15.36 6.77
CA PHE A 158 -2.21 14.54 6.03
C PHE A 158 -2.67 13.07 5.93
N ILE A 159 -2.63 12.51 4.72
CA ILE A 159 -2.93 11.11 4.43
C ILE A 159 -1.68 10.45 3.84
N ASP A 160 -1.19 9.39 4.48
CA ASP A 160 -0.12 8.55 3.94
C ASP A 160 -0.65 7.61 2.86
N TYR A 161 -1.75 6.88 3.15
CA TYR A 161 -2.34 5.94 2.21
C TYR A 161 -3.88 5.98 2.22
N ILE A 162 -4.44 5.77 1.04
CA ILE A 162 -5.84 5.44 0.81
C ILE A 162 -5.90 3.95 0.48
N VAL A 163 -6.65 3.18 1.24
CA VAL A 163 -6.73 1.72 1.12
C VAL A 163 -8.07 1.32 0.56
N LEU A 164 -8.08 0.74 -0.62
CA LEU A 164 -9.27 0.23 -1.28
C LEU A 164 -9.56 -1.19 -0.78
N ALA A 165 -10.34 -1.29 0.30
CA ALA A 165 -10.77 -2.55 0.92
C ALA A 165 -12.03 -3.08 0.22
N LYS A 166 -11.89 -3.60 -0.98
CA LYS A 166 -13.00 -4.00 -1.88
C LYS A 166 -13.87 -2.80 -2.27
N TYR A 167 -13.22 -1.72 -2.67
CA TYR A 167 -13.90 -0.57 -3.25
C TYR A 167 -14.14 -0.81 -4.74
N MET A 168 -15.38 -1.22 -5.07
CA MET A 168 -15.74 -1.75 -6.39
C MET A 168 -16.14 -0.66 -7.40
N ARG A 169 -15.44 0.47 -7.39
CA ARG A 169 -15.59 1.55 -8.39
C ARG A 169 -14.23 1.88 -8.98
N ILE A 170 -14.22 2.03 -10.30
CA ILE A 170 -12.99 2.45 -11.02
C ILE A 170 -12.77 3.93 -10.75
N LEU A 171 -11.59 4.27 -10.26
CA LEU A 171 -11.18 5.65 -10.00
C LEU A 171 -10.84 6.37 -11.31
N THR A 172 -11.13 7.68 -11.38
CA THR A 172 -10.73 8.49 -12.52
C THR A 172 -9.25 8.80 -12.53
N PRO A 173 -8.64 9.11 -13.70
CA PRO A 173 -7.25 9.56 -13.76
C PRO A 173 -7.00 10.79 -12.88
N ASN A 174 -7.95 11.73 -12.79
CA ASN A 174 -7.84 12.89 -11.92
C ASN A 174 -7.68 12.51 -10.44
N PHE A 175 -8.45 11.52 -9.96
CA PHE A 175 -8.32 11.03 -8.58
C PHE A 175 -6.98 10.33 -8.36
N THR A 176 -6.61 9.42 -9.26
CA THR A 176 -5.37 8.64 -9.11
C THR A 176 -4.11 9.50 -9.17
N GLN A 177 -4.10 10.55 -10.01
CA GLN A 177 -2.99 11.51 -10.09
C GLN A 177 -2.84 12.35 -8.82
N GLN A 178 -3.96 12.81 -8.21
CA GLN A 178 -3.90 13.57 -6.95
C GLN A 178 -3.32 12.76 -5.78
N TYR A 179 -3.50 11.44 -5.79
CA TYR A 179 -3.03 10.53 -4.74
C TYR A 179 -2.01 9.52 -5.27
N GLN A 180 -1.22 9.91 -6.28
CA GLN A 180 -0.21 9.05 -6.89
C GLN A 180 0.74 8.44 -5.86
N GLY A 181 0.93 7.11 -5.92
CA GLY A 181 1.77 6.35 -5.00
C GLY A 181 1.21 6.20 -3.58
N LYS A 182 -0.02 6.68 -3.32
CA LYS A 182 -0.67 6.61 -2.02
C LYS A 182 -1.89 5.69 -1.97
N ILE A 183 -2.38 5.19 -3.11
CA ILE A 183 -3.56 4.33 -3.16
C ILE A 183 -3.11 2.87 -3.24
N ILE A 184 -3.54 2.05 -2.28
CA ILE A 184 -3.31 0.61 -2.23
C ILE A 184 -4.64 -0.10 -2.45
N ASN A 185 -4.70 -1.00 -3.44
CA ASN A 185 -5.88 -1.79 -3.77
C ASN A 185 -5.65 -3.26 -3.50
N ILE A 186 -6.72 -3.96 -3.08
CA ILE A 186 -6.79 -5.43 -3.14
C ILE A 186 -7.62 -5.86 -4.33
N HIS A 187 -6.98 -6.56 -5.26
CA HIS A 187 -7.62 -7.17 -6.41
C HIS A 187 -7.78 -8.67 -6.19
N HIS A 188 -8.98 -9.18 -6.49
CA HIS A 188 -9.39 -10.56 -6.20
C HIS A 188 -9.01 -11.55 -7.31
N SER A 189 -7.81 -11.39 -7.88
CA SER A 189 -7.16 -12.38 -8.73
C SER A 189 -5.64 -12.33 -8.60
N PHE A 190 -4.97 -13.36 -9.09
CA PHE A 190 -3.52 -13.39 -9.23
C PHE A 190 -3.13 -12.64 -10.51
N LEU A 191 -2.92 -11.32 -10.39
CA LEU A 191 -2.56 -10.48 -11.54
C LEU A 191 -1.24 -10.97 -12.20
N PRO A 192 -1.13 -10.91 -13.54
CA PRO A 192 -2.06 -10.27 -14.50
C PRO A 192 -3.20 -11.16 -15.00
N ALA A 193 -3.49 -12.29 -14.35
CA ALA A 193 -4.58 -13.20 -14.77
C ALA A 193 -5.96 -12.69 -14.29
N PHE A 194 -6.99 -12.94 -15.10
CA PHE A 194 -8.40 -12.69 -14.77
C PHE A 194 -8.72 -11.23 -14.38
N ILE A 195 -8.27 -10.30 -15.21
CA ILE A 195 -8.59 -8.87 -15.06
C ILE A 195 -10.09 -8.65 -15.27
N GLY A 196 -10.67 -7.70 -14.51
CA GLY A 196 -12.06 -7.27 -14.65
C GLY A 196 -13.05 -7.99 -13.73
N ALA A 197 -14.30 -8.12 -14.15
CA ALA A 197 -15.40 -8.59 -13.31
C ALA A 197 -15.43 -10.12 -13.14
N ASN A 198 -15.85 -10.59 -11.96
CA ASN A 198 -16.08 -12.00 -11.63
C ASN A 198 -14.88 -12.95 -11.87
N PRO A 199 -13.67 -12.64 -11.40
CA PRO A 199 -12.48 -13.44 -11.69
C PRO A 199 -12.57 -14.88 -11.18
N TYR A 200 -13.25 -15.15 -10.07
CA TYR A 200 -13.46 -16.52 -9.57
C TYR A 200 -14.31 -17.37 -10.52
N LYS A 201 -15.34 -16.76 -11.16
CA LYS A 201 -16.11 -17.45 -12.19
C LYS A 201 -15.28 -17.70 -13.43
N GLN A 202 -14.48 -16.73 -13.88
CA GLN A 202 -13.55 -16.91 -15.00
C GLN A 202 -12.54 -18.03 -14.71
N ALA A 203 -11.99 -18.07 -13.50
CA ALA A 203 -11.07 -19.09 -13.03
C ALA A 203 -11.70 -20.49 -13.05
N TYR A 204 -12.93 -20.62 -12.55
CA TYR A 204 -13.71 -21.85 -12.57
C TYR A 204 -13.97 -22.33 -14.00
N ASP A 205 -14.51 -21.46 -14.86
CA ASP A 205 -14.84 -21.77 -16.26
C ASP A 205 -13.58 -22.19 -17.05
N ARG A 206 -12.40 -21.65 -16.69
CA ARG A 206 -11.10 -22.01 -17.26
C ARG A 206 -10.53 -23.31 -16.70
N GLY A 207 -11.02 -23.80 -15.57
CA GLY A 207 -10.51 -25.00 -14.90
C GLY A 207 -9.10 -24.86 -14.33
N VAL A 208 -8.76 -23.69 -13.79
CA VAL A 208 -7.44 -23.43 -13.17
C VAL A 208 -7.24 -24.26 -11.92
N LYS A 209 -5.99 -24.42 -11.51
CA LYS A 209 -5.59 -25.18 -10.31
C LYS A 209 -5.14 -24.29 -9.15
N ILE A 210 -5.05 -22.99 -9.37
CA ILE A 210 -4.76 -22.00 -8.36
C ILE A 210 -5.67 -20.77 -8.55
N ILE A 211 -6.09 -20.17 -7.45
CA ILE A 211 -6.70 -18.85 -7.39
C ILE A 211 -5.93 -18.00 -6.39
N GLY A 212 -6.06 -16.68 -6.45
CA GLY A 212 -5.31 -15.83 -5.55
C GLY A 212 -5.81 -14.41 -5.49
N ALA A 213 -5.05 -13.57 -4.81
CA ALA A 213 -5.29 -12.14 -4.69
C ALA A 213 -4.00 -11.34 -4.85
N THR A 214 -4.12 -10.08 -5.23
CA THR A 214 -3.01 -9.16 -5.45
C THR A 214 -3.29 -7.84 -4.74
N ALA A 215 -2.37 -7.41 -3.88
CA ALA A 215 -2.34 -6.03 -3.40
C ALA A 215 -1.31 -5.24 -4.22
N HIS A 216 -1.72 -4.08 -4.74
CA HIS A 216 -0.90 -3.26 -5.60
C HIS A 216 -1.16 -1.78 -5.39
N PHE A 217 -0.20 -0.92 -5.76
CA PHE A 217 -0.46 0.50 -5.89
C PHE A 217 -1.38 0.76 -7.09
N VAL A 218 -2.27 1.73 -6.94
CA VAL A 218 -3.15 2.13 -8.05
C VAL A 218 -2.47 3.22 -8.86
N ASN A 219 -2.53 3.08 -10.18
CA ASN A 219 -2.19 4.09 -11.16
C ASN A 219 -3.40 4.40 -12.06
N GLU A 220 -3.20 5.09 -13.16
CA GLU A 220 -4.28 5.45 -14.11
C GLU A 220 -4.81 4.26 -14.92
N ASN A 221 -4.03 3.18 -15.03
CA ASN A 221 -4.44 1.95 -15.71
C ASN A 221 -5.07 0.98 -14.73
N LEU A 222 -6.22 0.44 -15.09
CA LEU A 222 -6.96 -0.48 -14.24
C LEU A 222 -6.16 -1.76 -13.95
N ASP A 223 -5.92 -2.03 -12.66
CA ASP A 223 -5.26 -3.24 -12.15
C ASP A 223 -3.83 -3.48 -12.69
N GLU A 224 -3.17 -2.45 -13.23
CA GLU A 224 -1.81 -2.53 -13.80
C GLU A 224 -0.72 -1.87 -12.94
N GLY A 225 -1.05 -1.37 -11.77
CA GLY A 225 -0.09 -0.69 -10.90
C GLY A 225 0.92 -1.63 -10.25
N PRO A 226 2.02 -1.09 -9.67
CA PRO A 226 3.09 -1.88 -9.06
C PRO A 226 2.58 -2.82 -7.98
N ILE A 227 2.89 -4.12 -8.10
CA ILE A 227 2.46 -5.17 -7.19
C ILE A 227 3.26 -5.09 -5.89
N ILE A 228 2.56 -5.14 -4.74
CA ILE A 228 3.15 -5.14 -3.40
C ILE A 228 3.24 -6.55 -2.84
N GLU A 229 2.12 -7.28 -2.87
CA GLU A 229 2.00 -8.61 -2.28
C GLU A 229 1.03 -9.46 -3.08
N GLN A 230 1.32 -10.75 -3.20
CA GLN A 230 0.43 -11.72 -3.83
C GLN A 230 0.44 -13.02 -3.03
N ASP A 231 -0.69 -13.70 -3.02
CA ASP A 231 -0.78 -15.07 -2.49
C ASP A 231 -1.80 -15.89 -3.28
N VAL A 232 -1.66 -17.20 -3.23
CA VAL A 232 -2.50 -18.15 -3.97
C VAL A 232 -2.90 -19.32 -3.09
N ILE A 233 -4.03 -19.94 -3.43
CA ILE A 233 -4.43 -21.25 -2.91
C ILE A 233 -4.66 -22.23 -4.05
N HIS A 234 -4.43 -23.51 -3.77
CA HIS A 234 -4.76 -24.59 -4.68
C HIS A 234 -6.26 -24.87 -4.66
N VAL A 235 -6.82 -25.12 -5.84
CA VAL A 235 -8.19 -25.55 -6.04
C VAL A 235 -8.22 -26.77 -6.99
N ASP A 236 -9.26 -27.57 -6.88
CA ASP A 236 -9.45 -28.76 -7.70
C ASP A 236 -10.88 -28.83 -8.24
N HIS A 237 -11.23 -29.99 -8.79
CA HIS A 237 -12.55 -30.25 -9.40
C HIS A 237 -13.72 -30.30 -8.41
N ALA A 238 -13.45 -30.37 -7.11
CA ALA A 238 -14.48 -30.38 -6.07
C ALA A 238 -14.98 -28.97 -5.72
N TYR A 239 -14.25 -27.94 -6.15
CA TYR A 239 -14.63 -26.53 -5.92
C TYR A 239 -15.56 -26.03 -7.03
N ASP A 240 -16.72 -25.53 -6.67
CA ASP A 240 -17.50 -24.66 -7.53
C ASP A 240 -17.02 -23.20 -7.45
N TRP A 241 -17.54 -22.32 -8.28
CA TRP A 241 -17.08 -20.93 -8.30
C TRP A 241 -17.42 -20.16 -7.01
N GLN A 242 -18.50 -20.55 -6.30
CA GLN A 242 -18.88 -19.96 -5.00
C GLN A 242 -17.88 -20.34 -3.92
N SER A 243 -17.49 -21.61 -3.87
CA SER A 243 -16.44 -22.09 -2.97
C SER A 243 -15.11 -21.42 -3.27
N MET A 244 -14.73 -21.30 -4.53
CA MET A 244 -13.52 -20.54 -4.93
C MET A 244 -13.57 -19.08 -4.44
N GLN A 245 -14.72 -18.42 -4.56
CA GLN A 245 -14.90 -17.06 -4.05
C GLN A 245 -14.76 -17.01 -2.52
N GLN A 246 -15.32 -17.97 -1.81
CA GLN A 246 -15.25 -18.02 -0.34
C GLN A 246 -13.79 -18.17 0.14
N TYR A 247 -13.05 -19.11 -0.42
CA TYR A 247 -11.63 -19.31 -0.07
C TYR A 247 -10.76 -18.14 -0.54
N GLY A 248 -11.08 -17.55 -1.71
CA GLY A 248 -10.39 -16.38 -2.21
C GLY A 248 -10.52 -15.16 -1.28
N ARG A 249 -11.66 -14.99 -0.60
CA ARG A 249 -11.84 -13.93 0.42
C ARG A 249 -10.87 -14.07 1.58
N ASP A 250 -10.48 -15.28 1.97
CA ASP A 250 -9.49 -15.48 3.02
C ASP A 250 -8.09 -15.05 2.55
N VAL A 251 -7.75 -15.35 1.31
CA VAL A 251 -6.49 -14.88 0.70
C VAL A 251 -6.46 -13.36 0.58
N GLU A 252 -7.55 -12.73 0.14
CA GLU A 252 -7.65 -11.27 0.02
C GLU A 252 -7.34 -10.55 1.35
N LYS A 253 -7.87 -11.05 2.49
CA LYS A 253 -7.59 -10.52 3.83
C LYS A 253 -6.09 -10.56 4.15
N VAL A 254 -5.46 -11.72 3.96
CA VAL A 254 -4.06 -11.94 4.31
C VAL A 254 -3.14 -11.11 3.42
N VAL A 255 -3.40 -11.06 2.11
CA VAL A 255 -2.60 -10.31 1.14
C VAL A 255 -2.65 -8.80 1.44
N LEU A 256 -3.84 -8.24 1.67
CA LEU A 256 -3.92 -6.81 1.99
C LEU A 256 -3.28 -6.49 3.34
N ALA A 257 -3.46 -7.33 4.36
CA ALA A 257 -2.84 -7.12 5.67
C ALA A 257 -1.30 -7.12 5.59
N ARG A 258 -0.70 -8.03 4.81
CA ARG A 258 0.75 -8.08 4.57
C ARG A 258 1.22 -6.84 3.80
N ALA A 259 0.52 -6.47 2.73
CA ALA A 259 0.85 -5.28 1.94
C ALA A 259 0.80 -4.00 2.77
N LEU A 260 -0.22 -3.85 3.62
CA LEU A 260 -0.33 -2.71 4.53
C LEU A 260 0.83 -2.68 5.52
N LYS A 261 1.20 -3.81 6.12
CA LYS A 261 2.36 -3.88 7.02
C LYS A 261 3.62 -3.38 6.33
N LEU A 262 3.91 -3.83 5.11
CA LEU A 262 5.06 -3.39 4.33
C LEU A 262 5.03 -1.88 4.06
N ALA A 263 3.87 -1.34 3.67
CA ALA A 263 3.69 0.08 3.40
C ALA A 263 3.86 0.95 4.66
N LEU A 264 3.24 0.54 5.77
CA LEU A 264 3.31 1.25 7.05
C LEU A 264 4.72 1.26 7.64
N GLU A 265 5.50 0.21 7.40
CA GLU A 265 6.90 0.09 7.83
C GLU A 265 7.89 0.75 6.86
N ASP A 266 7.45 1.44 5.81
CA ASP A 266 8.29 2.02 4.75
C ASP A 266 9.29 0.99 4.17
N ARG A 267 8.80 -0.18 3.79
CA ARG A 267 9.59 -1.31 3.26
C ARG A 267 9.48 -1.48 1.75
N ILE A 268 8.79 -0.57 1.08
CA ILE A 268 8.47 -0.67 -0.34
C ILE A 268 9.17 0.46 -1.10
N PHE A 269 9.97 0.09 -2.09
CA PHE A 269 10.41 1.02 -3.14
C PHE A 269 9.62 0.74 -4.41
N VAL A 270 9.18 1.78 -5.07
CA VAL A 270 8.54 1.69 -6.39
C VAL A 270 9.55 2.13 -7.44
N TYR A 271 9.80 1.26 -8.41
CA TYR A 271 10.71 1.53 -9.52
C TYR A 271 10.07 1.10 -10.84
N GLY A 272 9.70 2.06 -11.67
CA GLY A 272 8.86 1.82 -12.82
C GLY A 272 7.53 1.16 -12.40
N ASN A 273 7.20 0.02 -12.99
CA ASN A 273 6.01 -0.76 -12.62
C ASN A 273 6.34 -1.97 -11.72
N LYS A 274 7.41 -1.89 -10.95
CA LYS A 274 7.85 -2.95 -10.02
C LYS A 274 8.02 -2.39 -8.62
N THR A 275 8.02 -3.27 -7.64
CA THR A 275 8.40 -2.95 -6.27
C THR A 275 9.65 -3.71 -5.85
N VAL A 276 10.48 -3.08 -5.02
CA VAL A 276 11.54 -3.74 -4.25
C VAL A 276 11.10 -3.74 -2.79
N ILE A 277 11.03 -4.92 -2.18
CA ILE A 277 10.49 -5.14 -0.84
C ILE A 277 11.63 -5.58 0.09
N PHE A 278 11.70 -4.93 1.29
CA PHE A 278 12.68 -5.27 2.33
C PHE A 278 12.05 -5.87 3.59
#